data_7a80c137e28823b9256d1b23379fb7cf
#
_entry.id   7a80c137e28823b9256d1b23379fb7cf
#
_cell.length_a   1.000
_cell.length_b   1.000
_cell.length_c   1.000
_cell.angle_alpha   90.00
_cell.angle_beta   90.00
_cell.angle_gamma   90.00
#
_symmetry.space_group_name_H-M   'P 1'
#
loop_
_entity.id
_entity.type
_entity.pdbx_description
1 polymer ?
#
loop_
_entity_poly.entity_id
_entity_poly.type
_entity_poly.pdbx_seq_one_letter_code
_entity_poly.pdbx_strand_id
1 'polypeptide(L)'
;MIVDMGNLLLPLATLGIINAIIRFGLDNSVKKSDVFTTGFFTILFGFLLLMVLQPVIVPTLTPVMEIMDIEPKYVSKYMMYLVCFVGTSSMRSLFSQFTRARGMVRLFAVDGILSTFTTVLFSCLYVMVFQMGVVGYISAIITSDACSVIFLAVTTKNLRFLRPMRMDRAVPFAMLKYS
;
A
#
# COMPACT_ATOMS: atom_id res chain seq x y z
N MET A 1 -1.19 -14.49 9.94
CA MET A 1 -0.94 -13.65 11.11
C MET A 1 -0.13 -12.39 10.84
N ILE A 2 1.16 -12.41 10.38
CA ILE A 2 1.91 -11.17 10.08
C ILE A 2 1.24 -10.35 8.97
N VAL A 3 0.80 -11.00 7.91
CA VAL A 3 0.05 -10.35 6.80
C VAL A 3 -1.29 -9.80 7.28
N ASP A 4 -1.98 -10.49 8.19
CA ASP A 4 -3.25 -10.03 8.74
C ASP A 4 -3.05 -8.80 9.62
N MET A 5 -1.97 -8.77 10.42
CA MET A 5 -1.56 -7.56 11.16
C MET A 5 -1.24 -6.41 10.20
N GLY A 6 -0.55 -6.69 9.09
CA GLY A 6 -0.31 -5.71 8.04
C GLY A 6 -1.61 -5.16 7.43
N ASN A 7 -2.57 -6.03 7.16
CA ASN A 7 -3.89 -5.64 6.63
C ASN A 7 -4.69 -4.76 7.61
N LEU A 8 -4.54 -4.98 8.93
CA LEU A 8 -5.13 -4.10 9.96
C LEU A 8 -4.44 -2.72 10.03
N LEU A 9 -3.14 -2.68 9.73
CA LEU A 9 -2.39 -1.41 9.70
C LEU A 9 -2.62 -0.61 8.42
N LEU A 10 -3.07 -1.24 7.33
CA LEU A 10 -3.34 -0.56 6.05
C LEU A 10 -4.29 0.65 6.19
N PRO A 11 -5.47 0.54 6.84
CA PRO A 11 -6.36 1.69 7.02
C PRO A 11 -5.72 2.80 7.86
N LEU A 12 -4.94 2.44 8.88
CA LEU A 12 -4.20 3.40 9.72
C LEU A 12 -3.10 4.10 8.93
N ALA A 13 -2.30 3.35 8.17
CA ALA A 13 -1.22 3.89 7.36
C ALA A 13 -1.71 4.80 6.24
N THR A 14 -2.87 4.48 5.67
CA THR A 14 -3.48 5.27 4.60
C THR A 14 -4.41 6.36 5.13
N LEU A 15 -4.61 6.45 6.45
CA LEU A 15 -5.60 7.33 7.06
C LEU A 15 -6.99 7.21 6.38
N GLY A 16 -7.35 6.00 5.92
CA GLY A 16 -8.60 5.74 5.21
C GLY A 16 -8.75 6.41 3.84
N ILE A 17 -7.76 7.18 3.37
CA ILE A 17 -7.85 8.02 2.16
C ILE A 17 -8.18 7.23 0.88
N ILE A 18 -7.97 5.91 0.87
CA ILE A 18 -8.28 5.04 -0.26
C ILE A 18 -9.77 5.14 -0.64
N ASN A 19 -10.67 5.17 0.34
CA ASN A 19 -12.10 5.34 0.11
C ASN A 19 -12.45 6.74 -0.43
N ALA A 20 -11.76 7.76 0.07
CA ALA A 20 -11.89 9.13 -0.42
C ALA A 20 -11.46 9.24 -1.91
N ILE A 21 -10.41 8.52 -2.32
CA ILE A 21 -9.92 8.50 -3.71
C ILE A 21 -11.01 8.02 -4.67
N ILE A 22 -11.76 6.98 -4.32
CA ILE A 22 -12.87 6.49 -5.17
C ILE A 22 -13.96 7.55 -5.27
N ARG A 23 -14.41 8.08 -4.14
CA ARG A 23 -15.49 9.06 -4.10
C ARG A 23 -15.15 10.33 -4.87
N PHE A 24 -14.03 10.97 -4.53
CA PHE A 24 -13.61 12.23 -5.17
C PHE A 24 -13.05 12.02 -6.58
N GLY A 25 -12.54 10.84 -6.90
CA GLY A 25 -12.07 10.49 -8.23
C GLY A 25 -13.21 10.23 -9.24
N LEU A 26 -14.40 9.85 -8.76
CA LEU A 26 -15.62 9.75 -9.56
C LEU A 26 -16.34 11.09 -9.71
N ASP A 27 -16.09 12.04 -8.81
CA ASP A 27 -16.70 13.36 -8.88
C ASP A 27 -16.04 14.19 -9.99
N ASN A 28 -16.85 14.63 -10.95
CA ASN A 28 -16.40 15.44 -12.08
C ASN A 28 -16.13 16.90 -11.70
N SER A 29 -16.57 17.35 -10.51
CA SER A 29 -16.30 18.70 -10.01
C SER A 29 -14.86 18.88 -9.53
N VAL A 30 -14.17 17.78 -9.19
CA VAL A 30 -12.82 17.78 -8.64
C VAL A 30 -11.79 17.37 -9.69
N LYS A 31 -10.66 18.07 -9.75
CA LYS A 31 -9.57 17.74 -10.67
C LYS A 31 -8.93 16.40 -10.25
N LYS A 32 -8.95 15.42 -11.13
CA LYS A 32 -8.36 14.09 -10.91
C LYS A 32 -6.87 14.14 -10.53
N SER A 33 -6.16 15.18 -10.99
CA SER A 33 -4.78 15.45 -10.59
C SER A 33 -4.64 15.71 -9.09
N ASP A 34 -5.55 16.49 -8.51
CA ASP A 34 -5.48 16.88 -7.11
C ASP A 34 -5.83 15.70 -6.20
N VAL A 35 -6.80 14.88 -6.61
CA VAL A 35 -7.16 13.64 -5.91
C VAL A 35 -5.99 12.66 -5.86
N PHE A 36 -5.34 12.41 -7.01
CA PHE A 36 -4.19 11.50 -7.08
C PHE A 36 -2.99 12.02 -6.31
N THR A 37 -2.67 13.30 -6.45
CA THR A 37 -1.55 13.94 -5.75
C THR A 37 -1.77 13.92 -4.23
N THR A 38 -2.97 14.24 -3.76
CA THR A 38 -3.32 14.16 -2.34
C THR A 38 -3.18 12.74 -1.81
N GLY A 39 -3.78 11.76 -2.49
CA GLY A 39 -3.67 10.35 -2.10
C GLY A 39 -2.23 9.87 -2.01
N PHE A 40 -1.42 10.22 -3.02
CA PHE A 40 -0.01 9.84 -3.08
C PHE A 40 0.80 10.42 -1.90
N PHE A 41 0.68 11.73 -1.64
CA PHE A 41 1.40 12.36 -0.55
C PHE A 41 0.91 11.90 0.83
N THR A 42 -0.38 11.65 1.00
CA THR A 42 -0.91 11.14 2.29
C THR A 42 -0.39 9.73 2.56
N ILE A 43 -0.38 8.84 1.58
CA ILE A 43 0.17 7.48 1.74
C ILE A 43 1.68 7.53 1.97
N LEU A 44 2.40 8.38 1.24
CA LEU A 44 3.84 8.57 1.45
C LEU A 44 4.13 9.09 2.88
N PHE A 45 3.35 10.05 3.35
CA PHE A 45 3.47 10.57 4.71
C PHE A 45 3.16 9.50 5.76
N GLY A 46 2.08 8.73 5.58
CA GLY A 46 1.73 7.62 6.46
C GLY A 46 2.82 6.54 6.51
N PHE A 47 3.41 6.21 5.36
CA PHE A 47 4.54 5.28 5.27
C PHE A 47 5.79 5.79 6.00
N LEU A 48 6.15 7.05 5.80
CA LEU A 48 7.27 7.69 6.50
C LEU A 48 7.00 7.76 8.02
N LEU A 49 5.78 8.08 8.41
CA LEU A 49 5.38 8.11 9.81
C LEU A 49 5.55 6.72 10.45
N LEU A 50 5.10 5.65 9.80
CA LEU A 50 5.30 4.28 10.27
C LEU A 50 6.79 3.91 10.37
N MET A 51 7.61 4.33 9.41
CA MET A 51 9.07 4.13 9.48
C MET A 51 9.70 4.83 10.67
N VAL A 52 9.31 6.08 10.93
CA VAL A 52 9.84 6.86 12.07
C VAL A 52 9.32 6.33 13.40
N LEU A 53 8.08 5.83 13.45
CA LEU A 53 7.50 5.25 14.66
C LEU A 53 7.97 3.81 14.93
N GLN A 54 8.56 3.14 13.97
CA GLN A 54 9.06 1.76 14.12
C GLN A 54 9.91 1.55 15.39
N PRO A 55 10.91 2.40 15.73
CA PRO A 55 11.71 2.21 16.93
C PRO A 55 10.93 2.41 18.25
N VAL A 56 9.76 3.03 18.20
CA VAL A 56 8.85 3.16 19.36
C VAL A 56 7.87 2.00 19.43
N ILE A 57 7.36 1.55 18.26
CA ILE A 57 6.38 0.46 18.16
C ILE A 57 7.01 -0.89 18.49
N VAL A 58 8.26 -1.13 18.06
CA VAL A 58 8.96 -2.41 18.29
C VAL A 58 9.04 -2.76 19.77
N PRO A 59 9.53 -1.89 20.70
CA PRO A 59 9.61 -2.24 22.11
C PRO A 59 8.23 -2.41 22.77
N THR A 60 7.19 -1.73 22.28
CA THR A 60 5.82 -1.91 22.82
C THR A 60 5.16 -3.21 22.38
N LEU A 61 5.54 -3.75 21.21
CA LEU A 61 5.04 -5.02 20.70
C LEU A 61 5.87 -6.22 21.16
N THR A 62 7.11 -6.02 21.61
CA THR A 62 8.00 -7.09 22.07
C THR A 62 7.34 -7.99 23.13
N PRO A 63 6.69 -7.49 24.22
CA PRO A 63 6.06 -8.35 25.20
C PRO A 63 4.90 -9.18 24.65
N VAL A 64 4.19 -8.66 23.64
CA VAL A 64 3.10 -9.42 22.97
C VAL A 64 3.69 -10.53 22.08
N MET A 65 4.82 -10.28 21.44
CA MET A 65 5.51 -11.25 20.60
C MET A 65 6.27 -12.30 21.39
N GLU A 66 6.77 -11.98 22.58
CA GLU A 66 7.33 -12.96 23.52
C GLU A 66 6.28 -13.98 24.00
N ILE A 67 5.04 -13.55 24.23
CA ILE A 67 3.90 -14.45 24.52
C ILE A 67 3.64 -15.42 23.35
N MET A 68 4.05 -15.04 22.14
CA MET A 68 3.88 -15.83 20.91
C MET A 68 5.13 -16.63 20.53
N ASP A 69 6.11 -16.78 21.44
CA ASP A 69 7.36 -17.54 21.24
C ASP A 69 8.23 -17.04 20.07
N ILE A 70 8.20 -15.74 19.80
CA ILE A 70 9.03 -15.10 18.75
C ILE A 70 10.24 -14.45 19.41
N GLU A 71 11.45 -14.93 19.09
CA GLU A 71 12.69 -14.33 19.62
C GLU A 71 12.81 -12.84 19.28
N PRO A 72 13.21 -11.98 20.25
CA PRO A 72 13.32 -10.52 20.05
C PRO A 72 14.19 -10.10 18.86
N LYS A 73 15.19 -10.90 18.53
CA LYS A 73 16.11 -10.68 17.41
C LYS A 73 15.38 -10.64 16.05
N TYR A 74 14.30 -11.43 15.90
CA TYR A 74 13.53 -11.50 14.66
C TYR A 74 12.44 -10.41 14.60
N VAL A 75 12.05 -9.83 15.74
CA VAL A 75 10.99 -8.80 15.80
C VAL A 75 11.33 -7.60 14.92
N SER A 76 12.52 -7.04 15.05
CA SER A 76 12.97 -5.91 14.23
C SER A 76 12.99 -6.23 12.73
N LYS A 77 13.44 -7.45 12.37
CA LYS A 77 13.48 -7.92 10.99
C LYS A 77 12.07 -8.07 10.40
N TYR A 78 11.16 -8.69 11.13
CA TYR A 78 9.77 -8.88 10.68
C TYR A 78 9.01 -7.56 10.59
N MET A 79 9.28 -6.61 11.50
CA MET A 79 8.70 -5.27 11.46
C MET A 79 9.11 -4.50 10.21
N MET A 80 10.36 -4.59 9.78
CA MET A 80 10.81 -3.96 8.54
C MET A 80 10.06 -4.52 7.31
N TYR A 81 9.91 -5.84 7.24
CA TYR A 81 9.11 -6.47 6.18
C TYR A 81 7.65 -6.05 6.24
N LEU A 82 7.06 -5.91 7.43
CA LEU A 82 5.68 -5.48 7.62
C LEU A 82 5.50 -4.03 7.15
N VAL A 83 6.41 -3.13 7.50
CA VAL A 83 6.36 -1.72 7.05
C VAL A 83 6.49 -1.65 5.52
N CYS A 84 7.43 -2.39 4.92
CA CYS A 84 7.56 -2.46 3.46
C CYS A 84 6.28 -3.03 2.81
N PHE A 85 5.69 -4.08 3.39
CA PHE A 85 4.42 -4.64 2.92
C PHE A 85 3.30 -3.60 2.95
N VAL A 86 3.11 -2.92 4.08
CA VAL A 86 2.06 -1.88 4.22
C VAL A 86 2.29 -0.76 3.21
N GLY A 87 3.54 -0.32 3.01
CA GLY A 87 3.88 0.73 2.05
C GLY A 87 3.56 0.34 0.60
N THR A 88 4.01 -0.84 0.16
CA THR A 88 3.77 -1.31 -1.22
C THR A 88 2.30 -1.61 -1.48
N SER A 89 1.60 -2.25 -0.54
CA SER A 89 0.16 -2.55 -0.65
C SER A 89 -0.70 -1.28 -0.65
N SER A 90 -0.32 -0.26 0.12
CA SER A 90 -0.98 1.05 0.10
C SER A 90 -0.81 1.75 -1.25
N MET A 91 0.41 1.74 -1.80
CA MET A 91 0.67 2.31 -3.13
C MET A 91 -0.09 1.56 -4.22
N ARG A 92 -0.10 0.24 -4.19
CA ARG A 92 -0.91 -0.56 -5.11
C ARG A 92 -2.39 -0.20 -5.02
N SER A 93 -2.93 -0.11 -3.81
CA SER A 93 -4.33 0.26 -3.59
C SER A 93 -4.65 1.64 -4.17
N LEU A 94 -3.75 2.64 -3.99
CA LEU A 94 -3.89 3.96 -4.59
C LEU A 94 -4.01 3.88 -6.13
N PHE A 95 -3.03 3.22 -6.78
CA PHE A 95 -3.00 3.14 -8.25
C PHE A 95 -4.21 2.38 -8.79
N SER A 96 -4.59 1.29 -8.13
CA SER A 96 -5.71 0.44 -8.53
C SER A 96 -7.05 1.18 -8.39
N GLN A 97 -7.32 1.80 -7.23
CA GLN A 97 -8.56 2.54 -7.00
C GLN A 97 -8.66 3.81 -7.85
N PHE A 98 -7.54 4.51 -8.08
CA PHE A 98 -7.52 5.67 -8.97
C PHE A 98 -7.78 5.26 -10.43
N THR A 99 -7.25 4.12 -10.88
CA THR A 99 -7.53 3.56 -12.21
C THR A 99 -9.01 3.23 -12.37
N ARG A 100 -9.63 2.66 -11.33
CA ARG A 100 -11.06 2.39 -11.28
C ARG A 100 -11.88 3.70 -11.31
N ALA A 101 -11.50 4.70 -10.52
CA ALA A 101 -12.17 6.01 -10.47
C ALA A 101 -12.08 6.77 -11.81
N ARG A 102 -11.07 6.50 -12.63
CA ARG A 102 -10.96 7.02 -14.00
C ARG A 102 -11.84 6.30 -15.02
N GLY A 103 -12.62 5.30 -14.60
CA GLY A 103 -13.48 4.51 -15.48
C GLY A 103 -12.75 3.42 -16.26
N MET A 104 -11.45 3.19 -16.00
CA MET A 104 -10.67 2.14 -16.67
C MET A 104 -10.86 0.77 -16.00
N VAL A 105 -12.11 0.31 -15.90
CA VAL A 105 -12.50 -0.90 -15.17
C VAL A 105 -11.83 -2.16 -15.75
N ARG A 106 -11.61 -2.21 -17.07
CA ARG A 106 -10.93 -3.34 -17.71
C ARG A 106 -9.48 -3.47 -17.22
N LEU A 107 -8.75 -2.36 -17.13
CA LEU A 107 -7.36 -2.36 -16.63
C LEU A 107 -7.31 -2.71 -15.14
N PHE A 108 -8.29 -2.25 -14.35
CA PHE A 108 -8.44 -2.65 -12.96
C PHE A 108 -8.64 -4.16 -12.81
N ALA A 109 -9.48 -4.78 -13.67
CA ALA A 109 -9.70 -6.22 -13.66
C ALA A 109 -8.43 -7.00 -14.08
N VAL A 110 -7.72 -6.53 -15.12
CA VAL A 110 -6.45 -7.12 -15.57
C VAL A 110 -5.38 -7.03 -14.47
N ASP A 111 -5.30 -5.89 -13.74
CA ASP A 111 -4.40 -5.74 -12.60
C ASP A 111 -4.72 -6.75 -11.49
N GLY A 112 -5.99 -7.00 -11.18
CA GLY A 112 -6.39 -8.00 -10.21
C GLY A 112 -5.92 -9.41 -10.58
N ILE A 113 -6.11 -9.82 -11.83
CA ILE A 113 -5.66 -11.12 -12.35
C ILE A 113 -4.12 -11.20 -12.32
N LEU A 114 -3.44 -10.17 -12.84
CA LEU A 114 -1.98 -10.10 -12.87
C LEU A 114 -1.39 -10.21 -11.46
N SER A 115 -1.93 -9.45 -10.52
CA SER A 115 -1.49 -9.45 -9.12
C SER A 115 -1.65 -10.84 -8.47
N THR A 116 -2.81 -11.49 -8.66
CA THR A 116 -3.02 -12.83 -8.11
C THR A 116 -2.04 -13.83 -8.72
N PHE A 117 -1.86 -13.79 -10.04
CA PHE A 117 -0.92 -14.67 -10.74
C PHE A 117 0.52 -14.45 -10.27
N THR A 118 0.97 -13.18 -10.19
CA THR A 118 2.33 -12.86 -9.74
C THR A 118 2.54 -13.21 -8.27
N THR A 119 1.53 -13.04 -7.40
CA THR A 119 1.62 -13.44 -5.99
C THR A 119 1.81 -14.95 -5.86
N VAL A 120 1.03 -15.75 -6.59
CA VAL A 120 1.17 -17.22 -6.58
C VAL A 120 2.52 -17.63 -7.12
N LEU A 121 2.95 -17.06 -8.26
CA LEU A 121 4.23 -17.35 -8.89
C LEU A 121 5.41 -17.07 -7.95
N PHE A 122 5.47 -15.87 -7.37
CA PHE A 122 6.54 -15.48 -6.45
C PHE A 122 6.46 -16.23 -5.12
N SER A 123 5.25 -16.57 -4.63
CA SER A 123 5.12 -17.40 -3.43
C SER A 123 5.69 -18.80 -3.64
N CYS A 124 5.38 -19.42 -4.77
CA CYS A 124 5.98 -20.72 -5.12
C CYS A 124 7.52 -20.61 -5.23
N LEU A 125 8.02 -19.56 -5.88
CA LEU A 125 9.45 -19.37 -6.08
C LEU A 125 10.17 -19.11 -4.75
N TYR A 126 9.70 -18.19 -3.91
CA TYR A 126 10.39 -17.83 -2.67
C TYR A 126 10.20 -18.86 -1.56
N VAL A 127 9.02 -19.50 -1.47
CA VAL A 127 8.76 -20.48 -0.41
C VAL A 127 9.26 -21.87 -0.79
N MET A 128 9.02 -22.34 -2.03
CA MET A 128 9.37 -23.70 -2.44
C MET A 128 10.80 -23.80 -2.95
N VAL A 129 11.26 -22.87 -3.83
CA VAL A 129 12.59 -22.95 -4.43
C VAL A 129 13.66 -22.38 -3.50
N PHE A 130 13.43 -21.18 -2.95
CA PHE A 130 14.40 -20.53 -2.05
C PHE A 130 14.23 -20.93 -0.58
N GLN A 131 13.17 -21.67 -0.22
CA GLN A 131 12.89 -22.16 1.14
C GLN A 131 12.93 -21.05 2.21
N MET A 132 12.53 -19.84 1.86
CA MET A 132 12.58 -18.66 2.74
C MET A 132 11.45 -18.64 3.80
N GLY A 133 10.55 -19.63 3.82
CA GLY A 133 9.46 -19.74 4.79
C GLY A 133 8.53 -18.50 4.78
N VAL A 134 8.21 -18.01 5.98
CA VAL A 134 7.28 -16.87 6.17
C VAL A 134 7.79 -15.59 5.53
N VAL A 135 9.11 -15.31 5.60
CA VAL A 135 9.73 -14.14 4.98
C VAL A 135 9.58 -14.20 3.46
N GLY A 136 9.72 -15.39 2.87
CA GLY A 136 9.51 -15.60 1.44
C GLY A 136 8.10 -15.24 1.00
N TYR A 137 7.09 -15.62 1.78
CA TYR A 137 5.69 -15.30 1.47
C TYR A 137 5.42 -13.78 1.51
N ILE A 138 5.91 -13.08 2.54
CA ILE A 138 5.75 -11.62 2.64
C ILE A 138 6.50 -10.93 1.48
N SER A 139 7.73 -11.36 1.17
CA SER A 139 8.50 -10.84 0.06
C SER A 139 7.83 -11.07 -1.29
N ALA A 140 7.11 -12.19 -1.46
CA ALA A 140 6.34 -12.49 -2.65
C ALA A 140 5.20 -11.47 -2.87
N ILE A 141 4.47 -11.13 -1.79
CA ILE A 141 3.41 -10.13 -1.87
C ILE A 141 3.99 -8.75 -2.19
N ILE A 142 5.08 -8.35 -1.51
CA ILE A 142 5.76 -7.06 -1.77
C ILE A 142 6.18 -6.96 -3.23
N THR A 143 6.78 -8.02 -3.78
CA THR A 143 7.24 -8.05 -5.17
C THR A 143 6.06 -8.02 -6.14
N SER A 144 4.98 -8.75 -5.85
CA SER A 144 3.75 -8.74 -6.65
C SER A 144 3.08 -7.36 -6.66
N ASP A 145 2.96 -6.73 -5.50
CA ASP A 145 2.39 -5.38 -5.37
C ASP A 145 3.23 -4.34 -6.13
N ALA A 146 4.56 -4.46 -6.06
CA ALA A 146 5.46 -3.60 -6.82
C ALA A 146 5.29 -3.79 -8.35
N CYS A 147 5.18 -5.03 -8.82
CA CYS A 147 4.90 -5.33 -10.23
C CYS A 147 3.55 -4.71 -10.68
N SER A 148 2.52 -4.82 -9.85
CA SER A 148 1.20 -4.24 -10.10
C SER A 148 1.27 -2.70 -10.20
N VAL A 149 1.97 -2.04 -9.27
CA VAL A 149 2.18 -0.58 -9.31
C VAL A 149 2.89 -0.16 -10.58
N ILE A 150 3.96 -0.85 -10.97
CA ILE A 150 4.71 -0.57 -12.21
C ILE A 150 3.81 -0.75 -13.43
N PHE A 151 3.08 -1.87 -13.50
CA PHE A 151 2.14 -2.15 -14.59
C PHE A 151 1.09 -1.02 -14.73
N LEU A 152 0.43 -0.65 -13.64
CA LEU A 152 -0.56 0.43 -13.65
C LEU A 152 0.07 1.80 -13.95
N ALA A 153 1.24 2.10 -13.41
CA ALA A 153 1.94 3.36 -13.65
C ALA A 153 2.27 3.55 -15.14
N VAL A 154 2.77 2.50 -15.79
CA VAL A 154 3.15 2.52 -17.21
C VAL A 154 1.90 2.55 -18.11
N THR A 155 0.95 1.64 -17.88
CA THR A 155 -0.22 1.45 -18.75
C THR A 155 -1.19 2.63 -18.69
N THR A 156 -1.45 3.14 -17.48
CA THR A 156 -2.42 4.22 -17.27
C THR A 156 -1.80 5.61 -17.28
N LYS A 157 -0.46 5.70 -17.29
CA LYS A 157 0.31 6.96 -17.18
C LYS A 157 -0.14 7.81 -15.99
N ASN A 158 -0.53 7.17 -14.88
CA ASN A 158 -1.06 7.84 -13.68
C ASN A 158 -0.06 8.85 -13.10
N LEU A 159 1.25 8.61 -13.25
CA LEU A 159 2.30 9.52 -12.79
C LEU A 159 2.22 10.92 -13.41
N ARG A 160 1.57 11.09 -14.58
CA ARG A 160 1.35 12.41 -15.19
C ARG A 160 0.38 13.29 -14.38
N PHE A 161 -0.39 12.70 -13.49
CA PHE A 161 -1.30 13.41 -12.60
C PHE A 161 -0.63 13.92 -11.32
N LEU A 162 0.62 13.53 -11.02
CA LEU A 162 1.40 14.10 -9.94
C LEU A 162 1.79 15.56 -10.28
N ARG A 163 1.05 16.53 -9.74
CA ARG A 163 1.28 17.97 -9.94
C ARG A 163 1.22 18.72 -8.61
N PRO A 164 2.24 18.62 -7.73
CA PRO A 164 2.19 19.20 -6.39
C PRO A 164 2.06 20.73 -6.38
N MET A 165 2.60 21.43 -7.42
CA MET A 165 2.62 22.90 -7.47
C MET A 165 1.27 23.56 -7.86
N ARG A 166 0.27 22.80 -8.30
CA ARG A 166 -1.04 23.34 -8.76
C ARG A 166 -2.21 22.77 -7.97
N MET A 167 -1.95 22.25 -6.78
CA MET A 167 -2.96 21.59 -5.94
C MET A 167 -3.87 22.63 -5.27
N ASP A 168 -5.17 22.47 -5.43
CA ASP A 168 -6.15 23.26 -4.70
C ASP A 168 -6.19 22.77 -3.24
N ARG A 169 -5.89 23.65 -2.28
CA ARG A 169 -5.81 23.31 -0.85
C ARG A 169 -7.13 22.82 -0.24
N ALA A 170 -8.24 23.10 -0.88
CA ALA A 170 -9.55 22.65 -0.43
C ALA A 170 -9.74 21.13 -0.57
N VAL A 171 -9.17 20.52 -1.62
CA VAL A 171 -9.32 19.09 -1.93
C VAL A 171 -8.66 18.18 -0.88
N PRO A 172 -7.40 18.39 -0.45
CA PRO A 172 -6.78 17.58 0.61
C PRO A 172 -7.56 17.62 1.90
N PHE A 173 -8.02 18.81 2.30
CA PHE A 173 -8.78 18.97 3.54
C PHE A 173 -10.14 18.24 3.47
N ALA A 174 -10.85 18.34 2.35
CA ALA A 174 -12.11 17.64 2.14
C ALA A 174 -11.92 16.10 2.13
N MET A 175 -10.86 15.61 1.49
CA MET A 175 -10.53 14.18 1.44
C MET A 175 -10.18 13.63 2.81
N LEU A 176 -9.34 14.33 3.59
CA LEU A 176 -8.95 13.92 4.94
C LEU A 176 -10.13 13.99 5.93
N LYS A 177 -11.04 14.95 5.79
CA LYS A 177 -12.25 15.04 6.62
C LYS A 177 -13.23 13.90 6.36
N TYR A 178 -13.22 13.36 5.14
CA TYR A 178 -14.08 12.24 4.74
C TYR A 178 -13.46 10.88 5.09
N SER A 179 -12.16 10.81 5.18
CA SER A 179 -11.37 9.63 5.50
C SER A 179 -11.53 9.22 6.97
#